data_c0841c1c7d5fcf02309abc9d1701d841
#
_entry.id   c0841c1c7d5fcf02309abc9d1701d841
#
_cell.length_a   1.000
_cell.length_b   1.000
_cell.length_c   1.000
_cell.angle_alpha   90.00
_cell.angle_beta   90.00
_cell.angle_gamma   90.00
#
_symmetry.space_group_name_H-M   'P 1'
#
loop_
_entity.id
_entity.type
_entity.pdbx_description
1 polymer ?
#
loop_
_entity_poly.entity_id
_entity_poly.type
_entity_poly.pdbx_seq_one_letter_code
_entity_poly.pdbx_strand_id
1 'polypeptide(L)'
;NITIFGESAGGHNVLSLLAAPQAKDLFQKAISQSGYTTSYTKEEALGKNDVQQLNDLGSLSVFSDSNVSSLSKGKIKNFNSEDLEIQRQFLKSLSAESIMQIYLDIEKNTRDYMPLLNRDDIVISSNGLLKDLADSNLSKDIPVILGSNKDELSLWLGVHKYFVKVIYPFTRLIPIPRIKILDPNLYTSWVKIRSDAWKYRGVDEPLIALEKAGYRKLFAY
;
A
#
# COMPACT_ATOMS: atom_id res chain seq x y z
N ASN A 1 -3.16 9.34 27.52
CA ASN A 1 -3.89 8.19 27.00
C ASN A 1 -4.19 8.44 25.50
N ILE A 2 -3.32 7.94 24.64
CA ILE A 2 -3.39 8.15 23.18
C ILE A 2 -3.79 6.83 22.53
N THR A 3 -4.77 6.89 21.63
CA THR A 3 -5.14 5.78 20.73
C THR A 3 -4.77 6.18 19.32
N ILE A 4 -3.97 5.36 18.65
CA ILE A 4 -3.72 5.50 17.21
C ILE A 4 -4.71 4.61 16.44
N PHE A 5 -5.19 5.11 15.31
CA PHE A 5 -6.04 4.32 14.42
C PHE A 5 -5.85 4.73 12.96
N GLY A 6 -6.16 3.84 12.06
CA GLY A 6 -6.07 4.10 10.63
C GLY A 6 -6.76 3.02 9.82
N GLU A 7 -7.20 3.40 8.62
CA GLU A 7 -7.88 2.55 7.65
C GLU A 7 -6.98 2.34 6.42
N SER A 8 -7.01 1.14 5.82
CA SER A 8 -6.27 0.78 4.62
C SER A 8 -4.75 1.06 4.77
N ALA A 9 -4.19 2.00 4.01
CA ALA A 9 -2.80 2.45 4.18
C ALA A 9 -2.55 3.02 5.59
N GLY A 10 -3.54 3.68 6.21
CA GLY A 10 -3.48 4.12 7.61
C GLY A 10 -3.45 2.94 8.58
N GLY A 11 -4.17 1.86 8.31
CA GLY A 11 -4.08 0.61 9.07
C GLY A 11 -2.69 -0.04 8.98
N HIS A 12 -2.08 -0.02 7.78
CA HIS A 12 -0.71 -0.43 7.55
C HIS A 12 0.30 0.41 8.37
N ASN A 13 0.09 1.74 8.41
CA ASN A 13 0.93 2.63 9.23
C ASN A 13 0.79 2.33 10.72
N VAL A 14 -0.42 2.01 11.21
CA VAL A 14 -0.64 1.60 12.60
C VAL A 14 0.16 0.33 12.92
N LEU A 15 0.11 -0.70 12.06
CA LEU A 15 0.90 -1.92 12.22
C LEU A 15 2.40 -1.63 12.19
N SER A 16 2.84 -0.73 11.32
CA SER A 16 4.25 -0.31 11.26
C SER A 16 4.69 0.39 12.55
N LEU A 17 3.85 1.25 13.13
CA LEU A 17 4.13 1.91 14.41
C LEU A 17 4.14 0.92 15.58
N LEU A 18 3.35 -0.16 15.53
CA LEU A 18 3.41 -1.23 16.52
C LEU A 18 4.77 -1.95 16.50
N ALA A 19 5.35 -2.13 15.32
CA ALA A 19 6.66 -2.75 15.14
C ALA A 19 7.84 -1.78 15.40
N ALA A 20 7.66 -0.48 15.16
CA ALA A 20 8.74 0.52 15.24
C ALA A 20 9.27 0.71 16.66
N PRO A 21 10.58 0.53 16.92
CA PRO A 21 11.16 0.72 18.25
C PRO A 21 10.97 2.15 18.78
N GLN A 22 11.09 3.14 17.89
CA GLN A 22 10.99 4.56 18.22
C GLN A 22 9.58 4.98 18.69
N ALA A 23 8.56 4.19 18.38
CA ALA A 23 7.18 4.46 18.75
C ALA A 23 6.81 3.86 20.14
N LYS A 24 7.77 3.28 20.87
CA LYS A 24 7.54 2.76 22.22
C LYS A 24 7.08 3.88 23.14
N ASP A 25 6.03 3.60 23.92
CA ASP A 25 5.44 4.51 24.93
C ASP A 25 4.75 5.77 24.38
N LEU A 26 4.75 5.99 23.06
CA LEU A 26 4.09 7.14 22.43
C LEU A 26 2.56 7.02 22.39
N PHE A 27 2.02 5.81 22.42
CA PHE A 27 0.58 5.54 22.45
C PHE A 27 0.26 4.30 23.28
N GLN A 28 -0.98 4.19 23.74
CA GLN A 28 -1.43 3.17 24.68
C GLN A 28 -2.48 2.21 24.11
N LYS A 29 -2.97 2.47 22.89
CA LYS A 29 -3.94 1.62 22.19
C LYS A 29 -3.76 1.78 20.67
N ALA A 30 -4.08 0.74 19.92
CA ALA A 30 -3.98 0.77 18.46
C ALA A 30 -5.20 0.10 17.79
N ILE A 31 -5.67 0.67 16.68
CA ILE A 31 -6.75 0.11 15.87
C ILE A 31 -6.32 0.15 14.40
N SER A 32 -6.17 -1.02 13.78
CA SER A 32 -5.91 -1.15 12.35
C SER A 32 -7.16 -1.67 11.65
N GLN A 33 -7.71 -0.85 10.77
CA GLN A 33 -8.90 -1.15 9.99
C GLN A 33 -8.47 -1.46 8.55
N SER A 34 -8.71 -2.68 8.11
CA SER A 34 -8.35 -3.15 6.75
C SER A 34 -6.88 -2.90 6.40
N GLY A 35 -5.99 -2.99 7.41
CA GLY A 35 -4.55 -2.87 7.22
C GLY A 35 -3.94 -4.09 6.53
N TYR A 36 -2.64 -4.05 6.33
CA TYR A 36 -1.85 -5.15 5.76
C TYR A 36 -0.40 -5.07 6.24
N THR A 37 0.38 -6.14 6.01
CA THR A 37 1.75 -6.27 6.55
C THR A 37 2.84 -6.34 5.48
N THR A 38 2.50 -6.11 4.21
CA THR A 38 3.45 -6.17 3.12
C THR A 38 4.53 -5.09 3.28
N SER A 39 5.78 -5.50 3.19
CA SER A 39 6.94 -4.60 3.21
C SER A 39 7.98 -5.07 2.20
N TYR A 40 8.75 -4.15 1.66
CA TYR A 40 9.66 -4.38 0.54
C TYR A 40 11.09 -4.02 0.95
N THR A 41 12.08 -4.68 0.38
CA THR A 41 13.46 -4.21 0.50
C THR A 41 13.61 -2.85 -0.15
N LYS A 42 14.67 -2.14 0.17
CA LYS A 42 14.96 -0.84 -0.45
C LYS A 42 15.11 -0.96 -1.97
N GLU A 43 15.74 -2.04 -2.43
CA GLU A 43 15.95 -2.33 -3.85
C GLU A 43 14.62 -2.60 -4.56
N GLU A 44 13.74 -3.41 -3.97
CA GLU A 44 12.40 -3.67 -4.49
C GLU A 44 11.57 -2.39 -4.56
N ALA A 45 11.56 -1.59 -3.49
CA ALA A 45 10.81 -0.35 -3.43
C ALA A 45 11.33 0.73 -4.38
N LEU A 46 12.61 0.67 -4.75
CA LEU A 46 13.21 1.54 -5.76
C LEU A 46 13.05 1.00 -7.20
N GLY A 47 12.64 -0.25 -7.38
CA GLY A 47 12.52 -0.87 -8.70
C GLY A 47 13.87 -1.30 -9.30
N LYS A 48 14.85 -1.64 -8.46
CA LYS A 48 16.20 -2.01 -8.91
C LYS A 48 16.41 -3.50 -9.21
N ASN A 49 15.45 -4.36 -8.87
CA ASN A 49 15.58 -5.81 -9.04
C ASN A 49 14.87 -6.33 -10.28
N ASP A 50 15.55 -7.23 -11.02
CA ASP A 50 15.06 -7.93 -12.23
C ASP A 50 13.88 -8.91 -12.01
N VAL A 51 13.23 -8.90 -10.87
CA VAL A 51 12.05 -9.73 -10.61
C VAL A 51 10.86 -9.17 -11.38
N GLN A 52 10.66 -9.65 -12.56
CA GLN A 52 9.81 -9.15 -13.65
C GLN A 52 8.31 -8.94 -13.37
N GLN A 53 7.79 -9.10 -12.16
CA GLN A 53 6.33 -9.07 -11.95
C GLN A 53 5.83 -8.05 -10.91
N LEU A 54 6.67 -7.48 -10.07
CA LEU A 54 6.28 -6.46 -9.10
C LEU A 54 7.11 -5.17 -9.17
N ASN A 55 8.21 -5.16 -9.91
CA ASN A 55 9.26 -4.16 -9.85
C ASN A 55 9.02 -2.92 -10.72
N ASP A 56 8.04 -2.99 -11.57
CA ASP A 56 7.60 -1.84 -12.36
C ASP A 56 6.89 -0.78 -11.50
N LEU A 57 6.71 -1.05 -10.21
CA LEU A 57 6.01 -0.18 -9.26
C LEU A 57 6.96 0.66 -8.38
N GLY A 58 8.27 0.46 -8.49
CA GLY A 58 9.23 1.22 -7.69
C GLY A 58 9.36 2.67 -8.14
N SER A 59 9.65 3.57 -7.19
CA SER A 59 9.73 5.01 -7.46
C SER A 59 10.77 5.38 -8.51
N LEU A 60 11.88 4.63 -8.63
CA LEU A 60 12.88 4.86 -9.68
C LEU A 60 12.36 4.48 -11.06
N SER A 61 11.58 3.41 -11.20
CA SER A 61 11.00 3.03 -12.50
C SER A 61 10.01 4.08 -12.97
N VAL A 62 9.26 4.71 -12.06
CA VAL A 62 8.36 5.83 -12.37
C VAL A 62 9.11 6.98 -13.01
N PHE A 63 10.29 7.34 -12.49
CA PHE A 63 11.09 8.45 -12.99
C PHE A 63 12.04 8.07 -14.12
N SER A 64 12.29 6.78 -14.36
CA SER A 64 13.13 6.30 -15.47
C SER A 64 12.37 6.05 -16.76
N ASP A 65 11.05 6.02 -16.75
CA ASP A 65 10.22 5.82 -17.93
C ASP A 65 10.44 6.95 -18.95
N SER A 66 10.52 6.59 -20.23
CA SER A 66 10.79 7.49 -21.36
C SER A 66 9.80 8.66 -21.47
N ASN A 67 8.59 8.52 -20.90
CA ASN A 67 7.60 9.59 -20.86
C ASN A 67 7.97 10.73 -19.89
N VAL A 68 8.75 10.44 -18.86
CA VAL A 68 9.31 11.44 -17.95
C VAL A 68 10.41 12.25 -18.63
N SER A 69 11.10 11.65 -19.61
CA SER A 69 12.14 12.34 -20.39
C SER A 69 11.61 13.52 -21.20
N SER A 70 10.34 13.49 -21.62
CA SER A 70 9.70 14.60 -22.33
C SER A 70 9.42 15.82 -21.44
N LEU A 71 9.13 15.61 -20.15
CA LEU A 71 8.85 16.68 -19.19
C LEU A 71 10.11 17.36 -18.67
N SER A 72 11.23 16.67 -18.67
CA SER A 72 12.46 17.14 -18.04
C SER A 72 13.45 17.83 -18.99
N LYS A 73 13.17 17.88 -20.32
CA LYS A 73 14.04 18.54 -21.33
C LYS A 73 15.54 18.37 -21.08
N GLY A 74 15.98 17.12 -20.89
CA GLY A 74 17.40 16.81 -20.74
C GLY A 74 17.96 16.76 -19.32
N LYS A 75 17.15 17.04 -18.28
CA LYS A 75 17.58 16.93 -16.86
C LYS A 75 17.64 15.48 -16.34
N ILE A 76 17.03 14.52 -17.05
CA ILE A 76 16.96 13.11 -16.63
C ILE A 76 18.30 12.37 -16.74
N LYS A 77 19.24 12.85 -17.51
CA LYS A 77 20.59 12.25 -17.50
C LYS A 77 21.20 12.14 -16.10
N ASN A 78 20.76 13.03 -15.19
CA ASN A 78 21.25 13.04 -13.81
C ASN A 78 20.48 12.11 -12.88
N PHE A 79 19.27 11.66 -13.24
CA PHE A 79 18.50 10.75 -12.37
C PHE A 79 19.01 9.32 -12.38
N ASN A 80 19.60 8.87 -13.49
CA ASN A 80 20.28 7.58 -13.60
C ASN A 80 21.71 7.60 -13.03
N SER A 81 22.12 8.72 -12.40
CA SER A 81 23.38 8.80 -11.67
C SER A 81 23.35 7.85 -10.47
N GLU A 82 24.44 7.16 -10.19
CA GLU A 82 24.63 6.41 -8.95
C GLU A 82 24.78 7.32 -7.74
N ASP A 83 25.00 8.62 -7.95
CA ASP A 83 25.09 9.63 -6.92
C ASP A 83 23.71 9.99 -6.35
N LEU A 84 23.44 9.55 -5.13
CA LEU A 84 22.19 9.79 -4.40
C LEU A 84 21.92 11.27 -4.15
N GLU A 85 22.95 12.12 -4.01
CA GLU A 85 22.75 13.54 -3.79
C GLU A 85 22.29 14.25 -5.08
N ILE A 86 22.80 13.85 -6.23
CA ILE A 86 22.31 14.32 -7.52
C ILE A 86 20.84 13.93 -7.72
N GLN A 87 20.48 12.68 -7.43
CA GLN A 87 19.09 12.22 -7.49
C GLN A 87 18.19 13.01 -6.54
N ARG A 88 18.64 13.22 -5.30
CA ARG A 88 17.91 13.99 -4.29
C ARG A 88 17.69 15.44 -4.71
N GLN A 89 18.70 16.11 -5.21
CA GLN A 89 18.60 17.49 -5.69
C GLN A 89 17.64 17.59 -6.87
N PHE A 90 17.71 16.64 -7.80
CA PHE A 90 16.77 16.58 -8.92
C PHE A 90 15.32 16.44 -8.42
N LEU A 91 15.01 15.46 -7.55
CA LEU A 91 13.67 15.28 -7.02
C LEU A 91 13.17 16.52 -6.26
N LYS A 92 14.03 17.18 -5.49
CA LYS A 92 13.69 18.43 -4.79
C LYS A 92 13.46 19.62 -5.73
N SER A 93 14.00 19.57 -6.95
CA SER A 93 13.81 20.63 -7.95
C SER A 93 12.47 20.53 -8.70
N LEU A 94 11.75 19.40 -8.56
CA LEU A 94 10.45 19.21 -9.18
C LEU A 94 9.35 19.90 -8.35
N SER A 95 8.39 20.52 -9.05
CA SER A 95 7.18 21.00 -8.38
C SER A 95 6.25 19.83 -8.03
N ALA A 96 5.36 20.02 -7.05
CA ALA A 96 4.36 19.02 -6.69
C ALA A 96 3.47 18.65 -7.90
N GLU A 97 3.11 19.62 -8.72
CA GLU A 97 2.32 19.42 -9.93
C GLU A 97 3.07 18.55 -10.95
N SER A 98 4.39 18.77 -11.11
CA SER A 98 5.21 17.95 -12.00
C SER A 98 5.28 16.50 -11.54
N ILE A 99 5.44 16.27 -10.23
CA ILE A 99 5.42 14.93 -9.64
C ILE A 99 4.07 14.27 -9.84
N MET A 100 2.98 14.96 -9.54
CA MET A 100 1.62 14.44 -9.74
C MET A 100 1.34 14.11 -11.20
N GLN A 101 1.77 14.96 -12.13
CA GLN A 101 1.59 14.72 -13.57
C GLN A 101 2.31 13.46 -14.03
N ILE A 102 3.52 13.20 -13.53
CA ILE A 102 4.29 11.98 -13.81
C ILE A 102 3.48 10.74 -13.39
N TYR A 103 2.93 10.71 -12.17
CA TYR A 103 2.13 9.59 -11.69
C TYR A 103 0.82 9.42 -12.49
N LEU A 104 0.12 10.51 -12.83
CA LEU A 104 -1.10 10.47 -13.63
C LEU A 104 -0.86 9.98 -15.07
N ASP A 105 0.28 10.30 -15.67
CA ASP A 105 0.62 9.86 -17.03
C ASP A 105 0.95 8.36 -17.06
N ILE A 106 1.52 7.84 -15.98
CA ILE A 106 1.78 6.41 -15.81
C ILE A 106 0.47 5.63 -15.59
N GLU A 107 -0.43 6.15 -14.77
CA GLU A 107 -1.75 5.53 -14.50
C GLU A 107 -2.57 5.34 -15.79
N LYS A 108 -2.49 6.26 -16.75
CA LYS A 108 -3.11 6.12 -18.07
C LYS A 108 -2.61 4.89 -18.85
N ASN A 109 -1.41 4.41 -18.56
CA ASN A 109 -0.78 3.27 -19.22
C ASN A 109 -1.01 1.93 -18.49
N THR A 110 -2.04 1.82 -17.63
CA THR A 110 -2.50 0.59 -16.96
C THR A 110 -1.66 0.08 -15.79
N ARG A 111 -0.86 0.92 -15.15
CA ARG A 111 -0.05 0.52 -13.98
C ARG A 111 -0.39 1.39 -12.77
N ASP A 112 -0.84 0.76 -11.69
CA ASP A 112 -1.07 1.43 -10.41
C ASP A 112 0.28 1.56 -9.68
N TYR A 113 0.78 2.78 -9.58
CA TYR A 113 1.99 3.08 -8.80
C TYR A 113 1.59 3.57 -7.42
N MET A 114 2.00 2.83 -6.40
CA MET A 114 1.77 3.20 -5.00
C MET A 114 3.11 3.26 -4.26
N PRO A 115 3.30 4.24 -3.35
CA PRO A 115 4.46 4.21 -2.46
C PRO A 115 4.49 2.92 -1.65
N LEU A 116 5.64 2.24 -1.63
CA LEU A 116 5.83 0.97 -0.96
C LEU A 116 6.46 1.19 0.42
N LEU A 117 6.01 0.43 1.43
CA LEU A 117 6.65 0.41 2.74
C LEU A 117 8.05 -0.22 2.63
N ASN A 118 9.07 0.55 2.96
CA ASN A 118 10.45 0.11 2.90
C ASN A 118 10.90 -0.56 4.19
N ARG A 119 11.70 -1.61 4.05
CA ARG A 119 12.54 -2.17 5.12
C ARG A 119 13.84 -1.35 5.16
N ASP A 120 13.90 -0.39 6.05
CA ASP A 120 14.99 0.59 6.13
C ASP A 120 16.00 0.28 7.26
N ASP A 121 15.77 -0.82 7.99
CA ASP A 121 16.51 -1.22 9.20
C ASP A 121 16.49 -0.15 10.33
N ILE A 122 15.62 0.85 10.22
CA ILE A 122 15.43 1.90 11.23
C ILE A 122 14.05 1.78 11.85
N VAL A 123 13.00 1.77 11.02
CA VAL A 123 11.59 1.66 11.43
C VAL A 123 11.10 0.23 11.25
N ILE A 124 11.37 -0.35 10.09
CA ILE A 124 11.07 -1.76 9.78
C ILE A 124 12.38 -2.47 9.45
N SER A 125 12.64 -3.58 10.16
CA SER A 125 13.87 -4.34 9.96
C SER A 125 13.92 -5.01 8.58
N SER A 126 15.10 -5.45 8.17
CA SER A 126 15.28 -6.27 6.97
C SER A 126 14.48 -7.56 6.99
N ASN A 127 14.06 -8.05 8.17
CA ASN A 127 13.20 -9.21 8.32
C ASN A 127 11.76 -8.97 7.84
N GLY A 128 11.30 -7.72 7.81
CA GLY A 128 9.99 -7.29 7.36
C GLY A 128 8.94 -7.18 8.47
N LEU A 129 7.92 -6.36 8.19
CA LEU A 129 6.93 -5.93 9.18
C LEU A 129 6.27 -7.08 9.96
N LEU A 130 5.89 -8.17 9.30
CA LEU A 130 5.22 -9.29 9.98
C LEU A 130 6.13 -9.98 11.01
N LYS A 131 7.43 -10.11 10.71
CA LYS A 131 8.40 -10.68 11.64
C LYS A 131 8.71 -9.74 12.80
N ASP A 132 8.78 -8.43 12.52
CA ASP A 132 8.96 -7.42 13.55
C ASP A 132 7.78 -7.38 14.52
N LEU A 133 6.54 -7.55 14.03
CA LEU A 133 5.35 -7.68 14.87
C LEU A 133 5.40 -8.93 15.79
N ALA A 134 6.11 -9.98 15.38
CA ALA A 134 6.28 -11.19 16.15
C ALA A 134 7.48 -11.15 17.12
N ASP A 135 8.28 -10.09 17.11
CA ASP A 135 9.45 -9.94 17.98
C ASP A 135 9.04 -9.41 19.36
N SER A 136 9.22 -10.24 20.38
CA SER A 136 8.91 -9.87 21.77
C SER A 136 9.71 -8.66 22.29
N ASN A 137 10.91 -8.40 21.74
CA ASN A 137 11.73 -7.25 22.11
C ASN A 137 11.10 -5.92 21.61
N LEU A 138 10.30 -5.98 20.57
CA LEU A 138 9.56 -4.83 20.01
C LEU A 138 8.15 -4.68 20.59
N SER A 139 7.70 -5.65 21.39
CA SER A 139 6.36 -5.67 21.99
C SER A 139 6.10 -4.45 22.87
N LYS A 140 4.91 -3.89 22.72
CA LYS A 140 4.40 -2.79 23.56
C LYS A 140 3.36 -3.25 24.58
N ASP A 141 2.86 -4.48 24.45
CA ASP A 141 1.77 -5.11 25.25
C ASP A 141 0.59 -4.16 25.53
N ILE A 142 0.14 -3.47 24.52
CA ILE A 142 -1.02 -2.58 24.58
C ILE A 142 -2.25 -3.24 23.96
N PRO A 143 -3.48 -2.80 24.23
CA PRO A 143 -4.67 -3.26 23.52
C PRO A 143 -4.62 -2.93 22.03
N VAL A 144 -4.90 -3.94 21.20
CA VAL A 144 -4.91 -3.81 19.74
C VAL A 144 -6.21 -4.39 19.19
N ILE A 145 -6.85 -3.63 18.29
CA ILE A 145 -8.00 -4.10 17.50
C ILE A 145 -7.56 -4.17 16.03
N LEU A 146 -7.74 -5.32 15.41
CA LEU A 146 -7.56 -5.51 13.97
C LEU A 146 -8.87 -5.95 13.33
N GLY A 147 -9.18 -5.45 12.16
CA GLY A 147 -10.39 -5.87 11.47
C GLY A 147 -10.38 -5.60 9.98
N SER A 148 -11.32 -6.24 9.29
CA SER A 148 -11.57 -6.06 7.86
C SER A 148 -13.04 -6.22 7.54
N ASN A 149 -13.49 -5.64 6.42
CA ASN A 149 -14.85 -5.83 5.95
C ASN A 149 -15.05 -7.24 5.38
N LYS A 150 -16.27 -7.75 5.44
CA LYS A 150 -16.64 -9.04 4.86
C LYS A 150 -16.35 -9.13 3.36
N ASP A 151 -16.68 -8.07 2.64
CA ASP A 151 -16.54 -7.98 1.19
C ASP A 151 -15.55 -6.87 0.81
N GLU A 152 -14.36 -6.90 1.41
CA GLU A 152 -13.30 -5.89 1.35
C GLU A 152 -12.99 -5.41 -0.08
N LEU A 153 -12.88 -6.35 -1.00
CA LEU A 153 -12.49 -6.07 -2.38
C LEU A 153 -13.66 -5.77 -3.31
N SER A 154 -14.91 -5.73 -2.82
CA SER A 154 -16.09 -5.52 -3.66
C SER A 154 -16.04 -4.17 -4.40
N LEU A 155 -15.63 -3.10 -3.72
CA LEU A 155 -15.51 -1.78 -4.33
C LEU A 155 -14.48 -1.78 -5.47
N TRP A 156 -13.30 -2.31 -5.23
CA TRP A 156 -12.21 -2.33 -6.22
C TRP A 156 -12.55 -3.17 -7.45
N LEU A 157 -13.11 -4.36 -7.24
CA LEU A 157 -13.55 -5.23 -8.34
C LEU A 157 -14.80 -4.65 -9.03
N GLY A 158 -15.64 -3.92 -8.29
CA GLY A 158 -16.85 -3.27 -8.80
C GLY A 158 -16.62 -2.08 -9.73
N VAL A 159 -15.38 -1.60 -9.85
CA VAL A 159 -14.99 -0.57 -10.83
C VAL A 159 -14.06 -1.11 -11.91
N HIS A 160 -13.60 -2.36 -11.79
CA HIS A 160 -12.64 -2.94 -12.72
C HIS A 160 -13.33 -3.45 -14.00
N LYS A 161 -12.88 -2.98 -15.15
CA LYS A 161 -13.46 -3.27 -16.49
C LYS A 161 -13.63 -4.76 -16.84
N TYR A 162 -12.88 -5.65 -16.20
CA TYR A 162 -12.98 -7.09 -16.40
C TYR A 162 -14.27 -7.68 -15.81
N PHE A 163 -14.75 -7.11 -14.71
CA PHE A 163 -15.94 -7.59 -14.00
C PHE A 163 -17.18 -6.79 -14.29
N VAL A 164 -17.05 -5.52 -14.71
CA VAL A 164 -18.17 -4.61 -14.84
C VAL A 164 -18.14 -3.82 -16.13
N LYS A 165 -19.34 -3.41 -16.58
CA LYS A 165 -19.53 -2.47 -17.67
C LYS A 165 -20.29 -1.25 -17.15
N VAL A 166 -19.77 -0.08 -17.42
CA VAL A 166 -20.47 1.18 -17.16
C VAL A 166 -21.41 1.47 -18.33
N ILE A 167 -22.69 1.71 -18.02
CA ILE A 167 -23.74 2.01 -19.00
C ILE A 167 -24.29 3.40 -18.67
N TYR A 168 -24.24 4.29 -19.64
CA TYR A 168 -24.87 5.60 -19.56
C TYR A 168 -26.25 5.53 -20.21
N PRO A 169 -27.36 5.64 -19.45
CA PRO A 169 -28.70 5.62 -20.05
C PRO A 169 -28.95 6.94 -20.80
N PHE A 170 -29.24 6.82 -22.08
CA PHE A 170 -29.42 7.93 -23.02
C PHE A 170 -30.68 8.81 -22.75
N THR A 171 -31.56 8.42 -21.83
CA THR A 171 -32.89 8.98 -21.65
C THR A 171 -33.09 9.88 -20.44
N ARG A 172 -32.02 10.25 -19.71
CA ARG A 172 -32.13 11.10 -18.52
C ARG A 172 -31.46 12.44 -18.72
N LEU A 173 -32.13 13.52 -18.27
CA LEU A 173 -31.59 14.87 -18.18
C LEU A 173 -30.26 14.96 -17.39
N ILE A 174 -30.03 13.99 -16.46
CA ILE A 174 -28.76 13.82 -15.75
C ILE A 174 -28.32 12.38 -16.00
N PRO A 175 -27.21 12.14 -16.73
CA PRO A 175 -26.71 10.81 -17.00
C PRO A 175 -26.05 10.23 -15.73
N ILE A 176 -26.83 9.52 -14.93
CA ILE A 176 -26.29 8.74 -13.82
C ILE A 176 -25.76 7.42 -14.38
N PRO A 177 -24.47 7.17 -14.32
CA PRO A 177 -23.89 5.90 -14.80
C PRO A 177 -24.47 4.73 -14.01
N ARG A 178 -24.76 3.63 -14.70
CA ARG A 178 -25.14 2.37 -14.09
C ARG A 178 -24.00 1.38 -14.28
N ILE A 179 -23.67 0.64 -13.22
CA ILE A 179 -22.71 -0.44 -13.27
C ILE A 179 -23.48 -1.75 -13.49
N LYS A 180 -23.09 -2.50 -14.51
CA LYS A 180 -23.60 -3.84 -14.79
C LYS A 180 -22.46 -4.84 -14.53
N ILE A 181 -22.67 -5.78 -13.61
CA ILE A 181 -21.77 -6.91 -13.40
C ILE A 181 -21.94 -7.86 -14.60
N LEU A 182 -20.82 -8.22 -15.25
CA LEU A 182 -20.78 -9.05 -16.45
C LEU A 182 -21.08 -10.52 -16.15
N ASP A 183 -20.44 -11.05 -15.12
CA ASP A 183 -20.65 -12.39 -14.59
C ASP A 183 -20.75 -12.33 -13.07
N PRO A 184 -21.96 -12.41 -12.49
CA PRO A 184 -22.15 -12.33 -11.04
C PRO A 184 -21.45 -13.45 -10.26
N ASN A 185 -21.40 -14.66 -10.79
CA ASN A 185 -20.77 -15.78 -10.10
C ASN A 185 -19.25 -15.60 -10.02
N LEU A 186 -18.63 -15.24 -11.15
CA LEU A 186 -17.21 -14.97 -11.22
C LEU A 186 -16.85 -13.78 -10.31
N TYR A 187 -17.61 -12.67 -10.38
CA TYR A 187 -17.41 -11.49 -9.54
C TYR A 187 -17.47 -11.85 -8.04
N THR A 188 -18.53 -12.54 -7.60
CA THR A 188 -18.71 -12.91 -6.19
C THR A 188 -17.60 -13.84 -5.70
N SER A 189 -17.18 -14.80 -6.54
CA SER A 189 -16.07 -15.71 -6.21
C SER A 189 -14.76 -14.93 -6.02
N TRP A 190 -14.46 -14.00 -6.91
CA TRP A 190 -13.27 -13.16 -6.79
C TRP A 190 -13.32 -12.20 -5.60
N VAL A 191 -14.47 -11.57 -5.35
CA VAL A 191 -14.67 -10.75 -4.13
C VAL A 191 -14.36 -11.58 -2.90
N LYS A 192 -14.94 -12.77 -2.79
CA LYS A 192 -14.71 -13.65 -1.64
C LYS A 192 -13.24 -14.04 -1.48
N ILE A 193 -12.62 -14.59 -2.52
CA ILE A 193 -11.22 -15.05 -2.46
C ILE A 193 -10.28 -13.92 -2.08
N ARG A 194 -10.47 -12.75 -2.68
CA ARG A 194 -9.60 -11.60 -2.42
C ARG A 194 -9.83 -11.00 -1.05
N SER A 195 -11.08 -10.97 -0.57
CA SER A 195 -11.41 -10.48 0.77
C SER A 195 -10.91 -11.42 1.86
N ASP A 196 -11.04 -12.73 1.67
CA ASP A 196 -10.48 -13.73 2.58
C ASP A 196 -8.94 -13.61 2.66
N ALA A 197 -8.28 -13.43 1.51
CA ALA A 197 -6.84 -13.23 1.47
C ALA A 197 -6.40 -11.92 2.15
N TRP A 198 -7.21 -10.84 2.02
CA TRP A 198 -6.95 -9.57 2.70
C TRP A 198 -7.10 -9.73 4.21
N LYS A 199 -8.20 -10.35 4.67
CA LYS A 199 -8.42 -10.66 6.08
C LYS A 199 -7.25 -11.47 6.66
N TYR A 200 -6.85 -12.53 5.97
CA TYR A 200 -5.75 -13.37 6.43
C TYR A 200 -4.45 -12.56 6.66
N ARG A 201 -4.05 -11.76 5.65
CA ARG A 201 -2.80 -10.97 5.72
C ARG A 201 -2.88 -9.72 6.60
N GLY A 202 -4.06 -9.13 6.73
CA GLY A 202 -4.26 -7.87 7.46
C GLY A 202 -4.78 -8.03 8.88
N VAL A 203 -5.33 -9.20 9.20
CA VAL A 203 -5.92 -9.48 10.52
C VAL A 203 -5.32 -10.74 11.14
N ASP A 204 -5.48 -11.90 10.49
CA ASP A 204 -5.19 -13.18 11.13
C ASP A 204 -3.67 -13.38 11.35
N GLU A 205 -2.83 -13.16 10.32
CA GLU A 205 -1.37 -13.25 10.47
C GLU A 205 -0.80 -12.23 11.47
N PRO A 206 -1.19 -10.93 11.41
CA PRO A 206 -0.71 -9.96 12.40
C PRO A 206 -1.15 -10.28 13.84
N LEU A 207 -2.37 -10.80 14.05
CA LEU A 207 -2.82 -11.21 15.39
C LEU A 207 -1.94 -12.34 15.93
N ILE A 208 -1.68 -13.37 15.12
CA ILE A 208 -0.78 -14.48 15.50
C ILE A 208 0.63 -13.96 15.81
N ALA A 209 1.13 -13.00 15.01
CA ALA A 209 2.43 -12.39 15.23
C ALA A 209 2.50 -11.62 16.56
N LEU A 210 1.50 -10.78 16.83
CA LEU A 210 1.40 -10.02 18.07
C LEU A 210 1.23 -10.92 19.30
N GLU A 211 0.42 -11.98 19.22
CA GLU A 211 0.29 -12.97 20.28
C GLU A 211 1.65 -13.62 20.60
N LYS A 212 2.39 -13.99 19.57
CA LYS A 212 3.75 -14.54 19.67
C LYS A 212 4.72 -13.58 20.33
N ALA A 213 4.56 -12.27 20.10
CA ALA A 213 5.33 -11.21 20.75
C ALA A 213 4.91 -10.93 22.21
N GLY A 214 3.87 -11.62 22.72
CA GLY A 214 3.43 -11.51 24.10
C GLY A 214 2.29 -10.50 24.35
N TYR A 215 1.63 -9.98 23.31
CA TYR A 215 0.43 -9.16 23.47
C TYR A 215 -0.73 -10.00 24.04
N ARG A 216 -1.43 -9.47 25.03
CA ARG A 216 -2.51 -10.19 25.75
C ARG A 216 -3.90 -9.62 25.51
N LYS A 217 -4.01 -8.44 24.94
CA LYS A 217 -5.28 -7.72 24.70
C LYS A 217 -5.47 -7.49 23.20
N LEU A 218 -5.74 -8.59 22.49
CA LEU A 218 -5.93 -8.63 21.06
C LEU A 218 -7.41 -8.86 20.75
N PHE A 219 -7.96 -8.06 19.85
CA PHE A 219 -9.37 -8.12 19.44
C PHE A 219 -9.44 -8.09 17.90
N ALA A 220 -10.41 -8.82 17.35
CA ALA A 220 -10.69 -8.86 15.92
C ALA A 220 -12.18 -8.62 15.61
N TYR A 221 -12.48 -8.06 14.44
CA TYR A 221 -13.84 -7.99 13.87
C TYR A 221 -13.84 -8.29 12.38
#